data_e278cb7de5bbdb9e5bfb216cbe48b86c
#
_entry.id   e278cb7de5bbdb9e5bfb216cbe48b86c
#
_cell.length_a   1.000
_cell.length_b   1.000
_cell.length_c   1.000
_cell.angle_alpha   90.00
_cell.angle_beta   90.00
_cell.angle_gamma   90.00
#
_symmetry.space_group_name_H-M   'P 1'
#
loop_
_entity.id
_entity.type
_entity.pdbx_description
1 polymer ?
#
loop_
_entity_poly.entity_id
_entity_poly.type
_entity_poly.pdbx_seq_one_letter_code
_entity_poly.pdbx_strand_id
1 'polypeptide(L)'
;MSKLKLLIVEGNTKEENLNFDKAGCVPQSQNFKQHINKLKPNCEIDILEPGNNESVSKIISSLKKYDGVVLTGSTLRIEEKSTEVKKHIEFAKKLFDCEKKIFAACWGLQITVTAAGGKCRVSPKGAHVGIAKDIKLTEEGKKHALFKSKPDIFTTPAFNYDEVEIPPNNSVL
;
A
#
# COMPACT_ATOMS: atom_id res chain seq x y z
N MET A 1 3.42 20.45 19.70
CA MET A 1 3.78 19.51 18.63
C MET A 1 2.71 19.60 17.55
N SER A 2 3.11 19.78 16.29
CA SER A 2 2.15 19.75 15.17
C SER A 2 1.44 18.39 15.15
N LYS A 3 0.18 18.39 14.79
CA LYS A 3 -0.65 17.19 14.67
C LYS A 3 -0.19 16.39 13.43
N LEU A 4 0.06 15.09 13.60
CA LEU A 4 0.43 14.22 12.49
C LEU A 4 -0.70 14.20 11.46
N LYS A 5 -0.37 14.40 10.17
CA LYS A 5 -1.33 14.38 9.08
C LYS A 5 -0.94 13.37 8.01
N LEU A 6 -1.80 12.39 7.78
CA LEU A 6 -1.57 11.33 6.82
C LEU A 6 -2.59 11.37 5.67
N LEU A 7 -2.13 10.97 4.49
CA LEU A 7 -2.98 10.65 3.35
C LEU A 7 -3.06 9.14 3.20
N ILE A 8 -4.27 8.58 3.23
CA ILE A 8 -4.51 7.18 2.87
C ILE A 8 -5.03 7.15 1.43
N VAL A 9 -4.39 6.35 0.60
CA VAL A 9 -4.75 6.15 -0.79
C VAL A 9 -5.44 4.80 -0.93
N GLU A 10 -6.73 4.84 -1.30
CA GLU A 10 -7.53 3.64 -1.53
C GLU A 10 -7.06 2.92 -2.79
N GLY A 11 -6.79 1.62 -2.66
CA GLY A 11 -6.37 0.77 -3.76
C GLY A 11 -7.52 0.30 -4.64
N ASN A 12 -8.71 0.11 -4.07
CA ASN A 12 -9.88 -0.36 -4.77
C ASN A 12 -10.55 0.74 -5.59
N THR A 13 -11.20 0.34 -6.68
CA THR A 13 -12.16 1.16 -7.41
C THR A 13 -13.46 1.29 -6.63
N LYS A 14 -14.34 2.20 -7.07
CA LYS A 14 -15.68 2.34 -6.49
C LYS A 14 -16.50 1.05 -6.59
N GLU A 15 -16.38 0.34 -7.72
CA GLU A 15 -17.09 -0.92 -7.95
C GLU A 15 -16.62 -2.01 -6.98
N GLU A 16 -15.32 -2.15 -6.80
CA GLU A 16 -14.74 -3.10 -5.85
C GLU A 16 -15.16 -2.79 -4.42
N ASN A 17 -15.16 -1.50 -4.02
CA ASN A 17 -15.62 -1.08 -2.71
C ASN A 17 -17.12 -1.38 -2.49
N LEU A 18 -17.97 -1.25 -3.52
CA LEU A 18 -19.37 -1.67 -3.44
C LEU A 18 -19.52 -3.19 -3.23
N ASN A 19 -18.62 -4.00 -3.80
CA ASN A 19 -18.61 -5.44 -3.58
C ASN A 19 -18.15 -5.78 -2.16
N PHE A 20 -17.17 -5.05 -1.61
CA PHE A 20 -16.77 -5.16 -0.20
C PHE A 20 -17.94 -4.85 0.74
N ASP A 21 -18.66 -3.76 0.49
CA ASP A 21 -19.82 -3.37 1.29
C ASP A 21 -20.93 -4.43 1.28
N LYS A 22 -21.26 -4.96 0.08
CA LYS A 22 -22.22 -6.08 -0.06
C LYS A 22 -21.79 -7.34 0.71
N ALA A 23 -20.48 -7.56 0.85
CA ALA A 23 -19.92 -8.68 1.62
C ALA A 23 -19.81 -8.37 3.13
N GLY A 24 -20.30 -7.22 3.59
CA GLY A 24 -20.20 -6.79 4.99
C GLY A 24 -18.79 -6.36 5.41
N CYS A 25 -17.92 -6.04 4.45
CA CYS A 25 -16.55 -5.58 4.67
C CYS A 25 -16.46 -4.07 4.44
N VAL A 26 -15.58 -3.40 5.16
CA VAL A 26 -15.29 -1.97 4.93
C VAL A 26 -14.19 -1.81 3.88
N PRO A 27 -14.16 -0.69 3.12
CA PRO A 27 -13.08 -0.36 2.21
C PRO A 27 -11.72 -0.38 2.92
N GLN A 28 -10.66 -0.72 2.17
CA GLN A 28 -9.30 -0.85 2.72
C GLN A 28 -8.84 0.44 3.42
N SER A 29 -9.09 1.60 2.81
CA SER A 29 -8.75 2.90 3.40
C SER A 29 -9.45 3.16 4.73
N GLN A 30 -10.70 2.77 4.86
CA GLN A 30 -11.45 2.91 6.11
C GLN A 30 -10.89 1.98 7.20
N ASN A 31 -10.53 0.76 6.83
CA ASN A 31 -9.88 -0.20 7.73
C ASN A 31 -8.55 0.37 8.26
N PHE A 32 -7.68 0.87 7.39
CA PHE A 32 -6.43 1.52 7.79
C PHE A 32 -6.68 2.74 8.69
N LYS A 33 -7.64 3.60 8.32
CA LYS A 33 -8.01 4.77 9.12
C LYS A 33 -8.44 4.41 10.52
N GLN A 34 -9.29 3.39 10.68
CA GLN A 34 -9.75 2.91 11.99
C GLN A 34 -8.58 2.43 12.85
N HIS A 35 -7.65 1.65 12.27
CA HIS A 35 -6.50 1.13 13.01
C HIS A 35 -5.51 2.24 13.38
N ILE A 36 -5.21 3.16 12.46
CA ILE A 36 -4.34 4.30 12.76
C ILE A 36 -4.95 5.17 13.86
N ASN A 37 -6.25 5.45 13.82
CA ASN A 37 -6.92 6.23 14.86
C ASN A 37 -6.88 5.55 16.24
N LYS A 38 -6.93 4.21 16.30
CA LYS A 38 -6.75 3.48 17.57
C LYS A 38 -5.33 3.63 18.13
N LEU A 39 -4.32 3.61 17.25
CA LEU A 39 -2.91 3.71 17.64
C LEU A 39 -2.49 5.18 17.87
N LYS A 40 -3.06 6.11 17.16
CA LYS A 40 -2.74 7.55 17.21
C LYS A 40 -4.01 8.40 17.10
N PRO A 41 -4.80 8.54 18.20
CA PRO A 41 -6.12 9.20 18.17
C PRO A 41 -6.12 10.64 17.63
N ASN A 42 -5.00 11.33 17.76
CA ASN A 42 -4.85 12.73 17.31
C ASN A 42 -4.27 12.86 15.90
N CYS A 43 -4.23 11.78 15.10
CA CYS A 43 -3.80 11.84 13.71
C CYS A 43 -4.92 12.41 12.83
N GLU A 44 -4.59 13.37 11.97
CA GLU A 44 -5.49 13.80 10.90
C GLU A 44 -5.31 12.89 9.69
N ILE A 45 -6.41 12.38 9.14
CA ILE A 45 -6.37 11.42 8.04
C ILE A 45 -7.34 11.85 6.95
N ASP A 46 -6.79 12.19 5.78
CA ASP A 46 -7.54 12.35 4.54
C ASP A 46 -7.47 11.04 3.72
N ILE A 47 -8.50 10.75 2.94
CA ILE A 47 -8.57 9.59 2.03
C ILE A 47 -8.63 10.11 0.60
N LEU A 48 -7.90 9.43 -0.29
CA LEU A 48 -7.86 9.66 -1.72
C LEU A 48 -8.19 8.36 -2.46
N GLU A 49 -8.97 8.47 -3.51
CA GLU A 49 -9.41 7.36 -4.37
C GLU A 49 -8.98 7.58 -5.83
N PRO A 50 -7.72 7.31 -6.22
CA PRO A 50 -7.22 7.61 -7.58
C PRO A 50 -7.97 6.85 -8.67
N GLY A 51 -8.48 5.65 -8.36
CA GLY A 51 -9.30 4.84 -9.26
C GLY A 51 -10.63 5.50 -9.66
N ASN A 52 -11.13 6.48 -8.91
CA ASN A 52 -12.43 7.11 -9.07
C ASN A 52 -12.41 8.45 -9.84
N ASN A 53 -11.48 8.65 -10.76
CA ASN A 53 -11.36 9.88 -11.57
C ASN A 53 -11.03 11.16 -10.80
N GLU A 54 -10.60 11.07 -9.56
CA GLU A 54 -10.06 12.23 -8.87
C GLU A 54 -8.82 12.75 -9.59
N SER A 55 -8.73 14.07 -9.74
CA SER A 55 -7.59 14.69 -10.42
C SER A 55 -6.31 14.49 -9.61
N VAL A 56 -5.49 13.53 -10.02
CA VAL A 56 -4.16 13.26 -9.47
C VAL A 56 -3.34 14.55 -9.35
N SER A 57 -3.46 15.47 -10.31
CA SER A 57 -2.74 16.75 -10.32
C SER A 57 -3.11 17.67 -9.15
N LYS A 58 -4.40 17.77 -8.80
CA LYS A 58 -4.85 18.58 -7.65
C LYS A 58 -4.32 18.03 -6.34
N ILE A 59 -4.19 16.73 -6.24
CA ILE A 59 -3.76 16.06 -5.02
C ILE A 59 -2.26 16.24 -4.82
N ILE A 60 -1.49 16.13 -5.89
CA ILE A 60 -0.03 16.31 -5.86
C ILE A 60 0.34 17.69 -5.35
N SER A 61 -0.36 18.74 -5.80
CA SER A 61 -0.13 20.10 -5.28
C SER A 61 -0.39 20.20 -3.77
N SER A 62 -1.25 19.35 -3.22
CA SER A 62 -1.59 19.31 -1.79
C SER A 62 -0.76 18.33 -0.96
N LEU A 63 0.11 17.51 -1.59
CA LEU A 63 0.92 16.50 -0.87
C LEU A 63 1.84 17.10 0.19
N LYS A 64 2.28 18.34 0.00
CA LYS A 64 3.14 19.05 0.99
C LYS A 64 2.55 19.13 2.39
N LYS A 65 1.22 19.13 2.52
CA LYS A 65 0.53 19.21 3.82
C LYS A 65 0.54 17.92 4.63
N TYR A 66 0.92 16.78 4.04
CA TYR A 66 0.96 15.50 4.72
C TYR A 66 2.36 15.13 5.17
N ASP A 67 2.47 14.53 6.35
CA ASP A 67 3.71 13.98 6.90
C ASP A 67 4.08 12.63 6.28
N GLY A 68 3.08 11.88 5.81
CA GLY A 68 3.27 10.59 5.14
C GLY A 68 2.06 10.15 4.34
N VAL A 69 2.27 9.14 3.51
CA VAL A 69 1.26 8.54 2.64
C VAL A 69 1.18 7.04 2.89
N VAL A 70 -0.03 6.52 3.00
CA VAL A 70 -0.32 5.09 3.13
C VAL A 70 -1.01 4.62 1.86
N LEU A 71 -0.43 3.64 1.17
CA LEU A 71 -1.05 2.97 0.01
C LEU A 71 -1.62 1.63 0.46
N THR A 72 -2.92 1.44 0.26
CA THR A 72 -3.62 0.25 0.76
C THR A 72 -3.51 -0.96 -0.17
N GLY A 73 -4.08 -2.08 0.24
CA GLY A 73 -4.34 -3.23 -0.61
C GLY A 73 -5.44 -2.95 -1.65
N SER A 74 -5.58 -3.85 -2.61
CA SER A 74 -6.64 -3.88 -3.62
C SER A 74 -6.83 -5.28 -4.16
N THR A 75 -7.96 -5.51 -4.84
CA THR A 75 -8.22 -6.69 -5.68
C THR A 75 -7.71 -6.51 -7.12
N LEU A 76 -7.29 -5.30 -7.51
CA LEU A 76 -6.65 -5.02 -8.79
C LEU A 76 -5.35 -5.80 -8.96
N ARG A 77 -4.97 -6.04 -10.21
CA ARG A 77 -3.76 -6.79 -10.57
C ARG A 77 -2.91 -6.03 -11.58
N ILE A 78 -1.60 -6.04 -11.36
CA ILE A 78 -0.64 -5.31 -12.22
C ILE A 78 -0.73 -5.78 -13.69
N GLU A 79 -0.95 -7.07 -13.91
CA GLU A 79 -1.01 -7.65 -15.25
C GLU A 79 -2.20 -7.19 -16.10
N GLU A 80 -3.29 -6.78 -15.46
CA GLU A 80 -4.50 -6.31 -16.16
C GLU A 80 -4.26 -5.05 -16.97
N LYS A 81 -3.29 -4.22 -16.57
CA LYS A 81 -2.90 -2.98 -17.25
C LYS A 81 -4.08 -2.04 -17.53
N SER A 82 -5.11 -2.14 -16.71
CA SER A 82 -6.32 -1.31 -16.81
C SER A 82 -5.99 0.19 -16.67
N THR A 83 -6.96 1.04 -16.95
CA THR A 83 -6.83 2.48 -16.74
C THR A 83 -6.57 2.82 -15.27
N GLU A 84 -7.23 2.11 -14.38
CA GLU A 84 -7.11 2.24 -12.92
C GLU A 84 -5.70 1.89 -12.46
N VAL A 85 -5.17 0.74 -12.91
CA VAL A 85 -3.79 0.31 -12.64
C VAL A 85 -2.78 1.38 -13.08
N LYS A 86 -2.94 1.92 -14.31
CA LYS A 86 -2.06 2.98 -14.84
C LYS A 86 -2.10 4.25 -13.98
N LYS A 87 -3.30 4.67 -13.56
CA LYS A 87 -3.46 5.84 -12.67
C LYS A 87 -2.75 5.64 -11.33
N HIS A 88 -2.85 4.46 -10.73
CA HIS A 88 -2.16 4.15 -9.49
C HIS A 88 -0.64 4.17 -9.65
N ILE A 89 -0.10 3.59 -10.73
CA ILE A 89 1.33 3.61 -11.03
C ILE A 89 1.82 5.05 -11.28
N GLU A 90 1.06 5.85 -12.04
CA GLU A 90 1.38 7.26 -12.28
C GLU A 90 1.40 8.07 -10.98
N PHE A 91 0.41 7.85 -10.12
CA PHE A 91 0.36 8.47 -8.81
C PHE A 91 1.58 8.10 -7.95
N ALA A 92 1.96 6.81 -7.92
CA ALA A 92 3.12 6.35 -7.17
C ALA A 92 4.43 6.99 -7.67
N LYS A 93 4.62 7.14 -8.99
CA LYS A 93 5.76 7.88 -9.57
C LYS A 93 5.83 9.32 -9.04
N LYS A 94 4.70 10.01 -9.02
CA LYS A 94 4.65 11.38 -8.52
C LYS A 94 4.86 11.50 -7.01
N LEU A 95 4.54 10.47 -6.23
CA LEU A 95 4.89 10.42 -4.81
C LEU A 95 6.41 10.39 -4.60
N PHE A 96 7.15 9.69 -5.45
CA PHE A 96 8.62 9.68 -5.38
C PHE A 96 9.20 11.08 -5.68
N ASP A 97 8.67 11.77 -6.69
CA ASP A 97 9.08 13.14 -7.02
C ASP A 97 8.86 14.14 -5.85
N CYS A 98 7.93 13.83 -4.95
CA CYS A 98 7.60 14.65 -3.78
C CYS A 98 8.37 14.26 -2.51
N GLU A 99 9.27 13.28 -2.57
CA GLU A 99 10.09 12.79 -1.43
C GLU A 99 9.27 12.46 -0.17
N LYS A 100 8.05 11.96 -0.33
CA LYS A 100 7.18 11.63 0.80
C LYS A 100 7.54 10.28 1.41
N LYS A 101 7.40 10.19 2.74
CA LYS A 101 7.44 8.91 3.43
C LYS A 101 6.21 8.08 3.03
N ILE A 102 6.44 6.88 2.53
CA ILE A 102 5.40 6.00 2.01
C ILE A 102 5.39 4.71 2.83
N PHE A 103 4.20 4.33 3.30
CA PHE A 103 3.92 2.97 3.74
C PHE A 103 3.00 2.31 2.72
N ALA A 104 3.45 1.21 2.13
CA ALA A 104 2.74 0.55 1.04
C ALA A 104 2.49 -0.93 1.39
N ALA A 105 1.22 -1.34 1.39
CA ALA A 105 0.80 -2.69 1.74
C ALA A 105 0.17 -3.41 0.54
N CYS A 106 0.54 -4.68 0.30
CA CYS A 106 -0.02 -5.55 -0.73
C CYS A 106 -0.02 -4.87 -2.11
N TRP A 107 -1.19 -4.48 -2.63
CA TRP A 107 -1.31 -3.71 -3.88
C TRP A 107 -0.45 -2.44 -3.88
N GLY A 108 -0.46 -1.69 -2.79
CA GLY A 108 0.38 -0.49 -2.63
C GLY A 108 1.87 -0.80 -2.84
N LEU A 109 2.37 -1.94 -2.32
CA LEU A 109 3.74 -2.38 -2.57
C LEU A 109 3.95 -2.70 -4.05
N GLN A 110 3.03 -3.41 -4.69
CA GLN A 110 3.16 -3.81 -6.10
C GLN A 110 3.24 -2.59 -7.03
N ILE A 111 2.36 -1.59 -6.82
CA ILE A 111 2.39 -0.35 -7.63
C ILE A 111 3.64 0.48 -7.37
N THR A 112 4.14 0.56 -6.13
CA THR A 112 5.37 1.29 -5.82
C THR A 112 6.60 0.60 -6.40
N VAL A 113 6.69 -0.72 -6.31
CA VAL A 113 7.74 -1.51 -6.96
C VAL A 113 7.73 -1.28 -8.47
N THR A 114 6.57 -1.36 -9.12
CA THR A 114 6.43 -1.14 -10.56
C THR A 114 6.79 0.30 -10.96
N ALA A 115 6.33 1.28 -10.18
CA ALA A 115 6.63 2.70 -10.41
C ALA A 115 8.12 3.03 -10.27
N ALA A 116 8.83 2.32 -9.39
CA ALA A 116 10.27 2.45 -9.16
C ALA A 116 11.14 1.63 -10.16
N GLY A 117 10.52 1.01 -11.17
CA GLY A 117 11.24 0.25 -12.20
C GLY A 117 11.49 -1.22 -11.85
N GLY A 118 10.95 -1.72 -10.74
CA GLY A 118 10.91 -3.13 -10.42
C GLY A 118 9.83 -3.87 -11.22
N LYS A 119 9.65 -5.16 -10.95
CA LYS A 119 8.71 -6.02 -11.67
C LYS A 119 7.91 -6.89 -10.71
N CYS A 120 6.60 -6.92 -10.91
CA CYS A 120 5.69 -7.86 -10.28
C CYS A 120 5.19 -8.88 -11.29
N ARG A 121 4.84 -10.08 -10.81
CA ARG A 121 4.25 -11.15 -11.61
C ARG A 121 3.19 -11.90 -10.82
N VAL A 122 2.39 -12.68 -11.52
CA VAL A 122 1.56 -13.71 -10.89
C VAL A 122 2.48 -14.73 -10.22
N SER A 123 2.16 -15.09 -8.98
CA SER A 123 2.94 -16.13 -8.30
C SER A 123 2.84 -17.47 -9.06
N PRO A 124 3.98 -18.09 -9.47
CA PRO A 124 3.97 -19.35 -10.18
C PRO A 124 3.47 -20.51 -9.31
N LYS A 125 3.39 -20.29 -7.99
CA LYS A 125 2.86 -21.27 -7.02
C LYS A 125 1.36 -21.10 -6.77
N GLY A 126 0.71 -20.20 -7.51
CA GLY A 126 -0.69 -19.83 -7.31
C GLY A 126 -0.90 -18.82 -6.18
N ALA A 127 -2.17 -18.64 -5.79
CA ALA A 127 -2.54 -17.70 -4.73
C ALA A 127 -2.00 -18.13 -3.36
N HIS A 128 -1.40 -17.20 -2.65
CA HIS A 128 -1.04 -17.36 -1.24
C HIS A 128 -2.24 -16.93 -0.38
N VAL A 129 -3.05 -17.90 0.03
CA VAL A 129 -4.23 -17.67 0.87
C VAL A 129 -4.13 -18.55 2.12
N GLY A 130 -4.08 -17.92 3.28
CA GLY A 130 -4.01 -18.63 4.57
C GLY A 130 -2.96 -18.07 5.51
N ILE A 131 -2.13 -18.95 6.05
CA ILE A 131 -1.11 -18.59 7.04
C ILE A 131 0.30 -18.80 6.46
N ALA A 132 1.03 -17.73 6.30
CA ALA A 132 2.46 -17.77 5.98
C ALA A 132 3.26 -18.05 7.26
N LYS A 133 4.00 -19.16 7.26
CA LYS A 133 4.82 -19.62 8.40
C LYS A 133 6.29 -19.34 8.15
N ASP A 134 7.05 -19.29 9.23
CA ASP A 134 8.52 -19.20 9.21
C ASP A 134 9.06 -18.00 8.39
N ILE A 135 8.36 -16.88 8.45
CA ILE A 135 8.85 -15.63 7.86
C ILE A 135 10.05 -15.17 8.69
N LYS A 136 11.20 -15.07 8.03
CA LYS A 136 12.46 -14.65 8.67
C LYS A 136 12.78 -13.21 8.32
N LEU A 137 13.14 -12.43 9.33
CA LEU A 137 13.71 -11.09 9.09
C LEU A 137 15.12 -11.22 8.52
N THR A 138 15.45 -10.39 7.54
CA THR A 138 16.84 -10.17 7.10
C THR A 138 17.62 -9.45 8.20
N GLU A 139 18.94 -9.39 8.11
CA GLU A 139 19.76 -8.64 9.07
C GLU A 139 19.44 -7.14 9.04
N GLU A 140 19.08 -6.61 7.90
CA GLU A 140 18.59 -5.24 7.74
C GLU A 140 17.20 -5.07 8.38
N GLY A 141 16.30 -6.03 8.15
CA GLY A 141 14.97 -6.04 8.76
C GLY A 141 15.01 -6.02 10.29
N LYS A 142 15.91 -6.79 10.92
CA LYS A 142 16.09 -6.82 12.37
C LYS A 142 16.49 -5.45 12.95
N LYS A 143 17.21 -4.64 12.16
CA LYS A 143 17.65 -3.29 12.56
C LYS A 143 16.59 -2.22 12.25
N HIS A 144 15.60 -2.53 11.43
CA HIS A 144 14.64 -1.55 10.97
C HIS A 144 13.59 -1.23 12.05
N ALA A 145 13.29 0.05 12.23
CA ALA A 145 12.39 0.53 13.28
C ALA A 145 10.98 -0.09 13.24
N LEU A 146 10.45 -0.40 12.06
CA LEU A 146 9.13 -1.03 11.89
C LEU A 146 9.07 -2.45 12.48
N PHE A 147 10.20 -3.13 12.62
CA PHE A 147 10.26 -4.51 13.13
C PHE A 147 10.76 -4.62 14.55
N LYS A 148 11.00 -3.50 15.26
CA LYS A 148 11.57 -3.47 16.61
C LYS A 148 10.90 -4.41 17.62
N SER A 149 9.59 -4.66 17.45
CA SER A 149 8.81 -5.54 18.34
C SER A 149 8.45 -6.89 17.70
N LYS A 150 9.00 -7.20 16.53
CA LYS A 150 8.78 -8.48 15.87
C LYS A 150 9.85 -9.48 16.26
N PRO A 151 9.51 -10.75 16.49
CA PRO A 151 10.51 -11.80 16.62
C PRO A 151 11.22 -12.01 15.27
N ASP A 152 12.44 -12.53 15.31
CA ASP A 152 13.24 -12.80 14.10
C ASP A 152 12.54 -13.77 13.12
N ILE A 153 11.72 -14.66 13.67
CA ILE A 153 10.88 -15.60 12.90
C ILE A 153 9.45 -15.44 13.39
N PHE A 154 8.50 -15.26 12.48
CA PHE A 154 7.10 -15.09 12.81
C PHE A 154 6.16 -15.72 11.79
N THR A 155 4.90 -15.80 12.15
CA THR A 155 3.81 -16.30 11.32
C THR A 155 2.75 -15.22 11.19
N THR A 156 2.14 -15.08 10.01
CA THR A 156 1.11 -14.06 9.77
C THR A 156 0.09 -14.55 8.74
N PRO A 157 -1.15 -14.05 8.78
CA PRO A 157 -2.07 -14.23 7.66
C PRO A 157 -1.47 -13.66 6.38
N ALA A 158 -1.70 -14.35 5.27
CA ALA A 158 -1.27 -13.93 3.94
C ALA A 158 -2.43 -14.09 2.95
N PHE A 159 -2.60 -13.07 2.11
CA PHE A 159 -3.57 -13.08 1.03
C PHE A 159 -3.01 -12.27 -0.14
N ASN A 160 -2.44 -12.95 -1.12
CA ASN A 160 -1.92 -12.32 -2.33
C ASN A 160 -1.86 -13.30 -3.50
N TYR A 161 -2.06 -12.78 -4.71
CA TYR A 161 -1.95 -13.52 -5.97
C TYR A 161 -0.63 -13.23 -6.69
N ASP A 162 -0.15 -12.02 -6.53
CA ASP A 162 1.04 -11.51 -7.22
C ASP A 162 2.20 -11.38 -6.24
N GLU A 163 3.41 -11.49 -6.76
CA GLU A 163 4.66 -11.36 -6.00
C GLU A 163 5.61 -10.39 -6.70
N VAL A 164 6.54 -9.82 -5.95
CA VAL A 164 7.64 -9.05 -6.52
C VAL A 164 8.64 -10.04 -7.14
N GLU A 165 8.80 -9.96 -8.47
CA GLU A 165 9.77 -10.76 -9.20
C GLU A 165 11.17 -10.12 -9.19
N ILE A 166 11.21 -8.83 -9.46
CA ILE A 166 12.44 -8.05 -9.50
C ILE A 166 12.23 -6.80 -8.62
N PRO A 167 12.91 -6.68 -7.48
CA PRO A 167 12.84 -5.47 -6.69
C PRO A 167 13.51 -4.30 -7.45
N PRO A 168 13.12 -3.05 -7.18
CA PRO A 168 13.79 -1.88 -7.75
C PRO A 168 15.27 -1.85 -7.40
N ASN A 169 16.09 -1.22 -8.24
CA ASN A 169 17.50 -0.99 -7.92
C ASN A 169 17.61 -0.21 -6.59
N ASN A 170 18.62 -0.57 -5.79
CA ASN A 170 18.86 0.01 -4.46
C ASN A 170 17.80 -0.33 -3.40
N SER A 171 16.95 -1.33 -3.62
CA SER A 171 16.09 -1.85 -2.57
C SER A 171 16.91 -2.57 -1.50
N VAL A 172 16.53 -2.37 -0.25
CA VAL A 172 17.02 -3.16 0.89
C VAL A 172 15.95 -4.21 1.21
N LEU A 173 16.32 -5.47 1.20
CA LEU A 173 15.43 -6.62 1.43
C LEU A 173 15.74 -7.30 2.77
#